data_440d7561c34a4d6eba11443f374d64bb
#
_entry.id   440d7561c34a4d6eba11443f374d64bb
#
_cell.length_a   1.000
_cell.length_b   1.000
_cell.length_c   1.000
_cell.angle_alpha   90.00
_cell.angle_beta   90.00
_cell.angle_gamma   90.00
#
_symmetry.space_group_name_H-M   'P 1'
#
loop_
_entity.id
_entity.type
_entity.pdbx_description
1 polymer ?
#
loop_
_entity_poly.entity_id
_entity_poly.type
_entity_poly.pdbx_seq_one_letter_code
_entity_poly.pdbx_strand_id
1 'polypeptide(L)'
;MTKEYDNVLIVQTFSKSRSMAGMRIGYAMGNPELIKAMNDVRFSYNSYPMTRLSVALGVAAIEDEDYFQATKNQIIETREWTKRELKALGFTFGDSKTNFIFAKHSTVDAEVIFDKLREKHIFVRHFSGERIRNYLRI
;
A
#
# COMPACT_ATOMS: atom_id res chain seq x y z
N MET A 1 -13.55 13.41 8.54
CA MET A 1 -14.24 12.47 7.64
C MET A 1 -15.12 11.48 8.40
N THR A 2 -14.59 10.50 9.14
CA THR A 2 -15.41 9.50 9.87
C THR A 2 -16.29 10.09 10.99
N LYS A 3 -16.02 11.30 11.44
CA LYS A 3 -16.88 12.06 12.40
C LYS A 3 -17.94 12.92 11.72
N GLU A 4 -17.85 13.13 10.42
CA GLU A 4 -18.74 14.00 9.64
C GLU A 4 -19.71 13.21 8.76
N TYR A 5 -19.33 11.97 8.41
CA TYR A 5 -20.09 11.11 7.50
C TYR A 5 -20.29 9.74 8.13
N ASP A 6 -21.53 9.37 8.37
CA ASP A 6 -21.87 8.09 8.99
C ASP A 6 -21.68 6.89 8.07
N ASN A 7 -21.63 7.10 6.75
CA ASN A 7 -21.45 6.08 5.73
C ASN A 7 -19.99 5.92 5.26
N VAL A 8 -19.02 6.52 5.98
CA VAL A 8 -17.58 6.41 5.65
C VAL A 8 -16.89 5.40 6.56
N LEU A 9 -16.21 4.44 5.95
CA LEU A 9 -15.33 3.49 6.62
C LEU A 9 -13.91 3.63 6.07
N ILE A 10 -12.93 3.88 6.93
CA ILE A 10 -11.51 3.92 6.58
C ILE A 10 -10.87 2.60 7.00
N VAL A 11 -10.29 1.89 6.04
CA VAL A 11 -9.56 0.64 6.29
C VAL A 11 -8.08 0.88 6.10
N GLN A 12 -7.27 0.45 7.06
CA GLN A 12 -5.81 0.55 7.01
C GLN A 12 -5.15 -0.78 7.35
N THR A 13 -3.87 -0.91 6.99
CA THR A 13 -3.07 -2.09 7.22
C THR A 13 -1.68 -1.74 7.72
N PHE A 14 -1.10 -2.61 8.52
CA PHE A 14 0.30 -2.52 8.96
C PHE A 14 1.28 -3.07 7.91
N SER A 15 0.77 -3.70 6.86
CA SER A 15 1.58 -4.41 5.86
C SER A 15 2.64 -3.56 5.19
N LYS A 16 2.35 -2.27 4.96
CA LYS A 16 3.28 -1.33 4.31
C LYS A 16 3.79 -0.29 5.29
N SER A 17 2.88 0.46 5.92
CA SER A 17 3.24 1.58 6.79
C SER A 17 4.12 1.19 7.98
N ARG A 18 3.96 -0.01 8.52
CA ARG A 18 4.73 -0.56 9.65
C ARG A 18 5.63 -1.72 9.26
N SER A 19 5.80 -2.02 7.96
CA SER A 19 6.62 -3.13 7.44
C SER A 19 6.23 -4.52 7.98
N MET A 20 4.95 -4.71 8.36
CA MET A 20 4.46 -5.90 9.06
C MET A 20 3.53 -6.77 8.20
N ALA A 21 3.83 -6.93 6.90
CA ALA A 21 2.99 -7.71 5.98
C ALA A 21 2.75 -9.16 6.45
N GLY A 22 3.75 -9.81 7.04
CA GLY A 22 3.66 -11.17 7.56
C GLY A 22 2.75 -11.31 8.79
N MET A 23 2.53 -10.24 9.54
CA MET A 23 1.73 -10.27 10.78
C MET A 23 0.21 -10.24 10.52
N ARG A 24 -0.23 -9.94 9.31
CA ARG A 24 -1.64 -9.92 8.89
C ARG A 24 -2.53 -8.98 9.72
N ILE A 25 -2.01 -7.80 10.08
CA ILE A 25 -2.71 -6.81 10.90
C ILE A 25 -3.33 -5.75 10.00
N GLY A 26 -4.61 -5.48 10.21
CA GLY A 26 -5.34 -4.37 9.64
C GLY A 26 -6.40 -3.89 10.61
N TYR A 27 -6.90 -2.68 10.39
CA TYR A 27 -7.95 -2.09 11.22
C TYR A 27 -8.88 -1.20 10.40
N ALA A 28 -10.06 -0.99 10.92
CA ALA A 28 -11.05 -0.10 10.33
C ALA A 28 -11.50 0.96 11.33
N MET A 29 -11.82 2.14 10.83
CA MET A 29 -12.35 3.27 11.58
C MET A 29 -13.60 3.78 10.88
N GLY A 30 -14.69 3.98 11.63
CA GLY A 30 -15.95 4.46 11.09
C GLY A 30 -17.01 4.63 12.15
N ASN A 31 -18.23 4.89 11.72
CA ASN A 31 -19.41 4.94 12.58
C ASN A 31 -19.56 3.60 13.35
N PRO A 32 -19.97 3.61 14.63
CA PRO A 32 -20.16 2.40 15.44
C PRO A 32 -21.04 1.34 14.79
N GLU A 33 -22.08 1.71 14.05
CA GLU A 33 -22.97 0.76 13.36
C GLU A 33 -22.24 0.03 12.23
N LEU A 34 -21.39 0.72 11.45
CA LEU A 34 -20.56 0.08 10.43
C LEU A 34 -19.53 -0.87 11.05
N ILE A 35 -18.91 -0.44 12.14
CA ILE A 35 -17.95 -1.30 12.87
C ILE A 35 -18.64 -2.51 13.47
N LYS A 36 -19.87 -2.35 13.99
CA LYS A 36 -20.69 -3.48 14.46
C LYS A 36 -20.97 -4.46 13.33
N ALA A 37 -21.43 -3.97 12.18
CA ALA A 37 -21.72 -4.83 11.02
C ALA A 37 -20.47 -5.61 10.56
N MET A 38 -19.30 -4.96 10.52
CA MET A 38 -18.03 -5.64 10.23
C MET A 38 -17.70 -6.73 11.26
N ASN A 39 -17.93 -6.47 12.54
CA ASN A 39 -17.71 -7.46 13.60
C ASN A 39 -18.68 -8.63 13.48
N ASP A 40 -19.94 -8.39 13.17
CA ASP A 40 -20.94 -9.44 12.98
C ASP A 40 -20.53 -10.39 11.83
N VAL A 41 -20.06 -9.85 10.70
CA VAL A 41 -19.50 -10.63 9.59
C VAL A 41 -18.23 -11.38 10.02
N ARG A 42 -17.30 -10.72 10.70
CA ARG A 42 -16.06 -11.33 11.18
C ARG A 42 -16.35 -12.51 12.10
N PHE A 43 -17.24 -12.33 13.08
CA PHE A 43 -17.61 -13.39 14.02
C PHE A 43 -18.31 -14.58 13.34
N SER A 44 -18.98 -14.33 12.22
CA SER A 44 -19.67 -15.39 11.48
C SER A 44 -18.72 -16.38 10.80
N TYR A 45 -17.48 -15.94 10.42
CA TYR A 45 -16.59 -16.81 9.66
C TYR A 45 -15.16 -16.91 10.22
N ASN A 46 -14.66 -15.93 10.99
CA ASN A 46 -13.35 -15.95 11.62
C ASN A 46 -13.33 -15.15 12.93
N SER A 47 -13.72 -15.79 14.02
CA SER A 47 -13.82 -15.14 15.34
C SER A 47 -12.47 -14.75 15.94
N TYR A 48 -11.39 -15.49 15.59
CA TYR A 48 -10.06 -15.33 16.18
C TYR A 48 -8.98 -15.07 15.12
N PRO A 49 -9.04 -13.94 14.38
CA PRO A 49 -8.17 -13.70 13.24
C PRO A 49 -6.71 -13.38 13.61
N MET A 50 -6.44 -13.00 14.87
CA MET A 50 -5.12 -12.54 15.29
C MET A 50 -4.48 -13.50 16.30
N THR A 51 -3.20 -13.81 16.07
CA THR A 51 -2.37 -14.55 17.03
C THR A 51 -1.92 -13.64 18.17
N ARG A 52 -1.55 -14.22 19.31
CA ARG A 52 -0.94 -13.45 20.43
C ARG A 52 0.32 -12.69 19.98
N LEU A 53 1.12 -13.32 19.12
CA LEU A 53 2.33 -12.71 18.57
C LEU A 53 1.99 -11.48 17.69
N SER A 54 1.00 -11.60 16.82
CA SER A 54 0.54 -10.47 16.00
C SER A 54 0.07 -9.31 16.87
N VAL A 55 -0.68 -9.59 17.95
CA VAL A 55 -1.13 -8.53 18.88
C VAL A 55 0.06 -7.85 19.56
N ALA A 56 0.97 -8.63 20.15
CA ALA A 56 2.13 -8.09 20.88
C ALA A 56 3.02 -7.23 19.97
N LEU A 57 3.33 -7.73 18.77
CA LEU A 57 4.15 -6.99 17.80
C LEU A 57 3.39 -5.78 17.23
N GLY A 58 2.07 -5.87 17.07
CA GLY A 58 1.24 -4.74 16.65
C GLY A 58 1.26 -3.59 17.65
N VAL A 59 1.16 -3.90 18.94
CA VAL A 59 1.27 -2.90 20.02
C VAL A 59 2.64 -2.27 20.02
N ALA A 60 3.71 -3.07 20.04
CA ALA A 60 5.09 -2.56 20.01
C ALA A 60 5.33 -1.66 18.78
N ALA A 61 4.81 -2.02 17.61
CA ALA A 61 4.94 -1.20 16.41
C ALA A 61 4.16 0.12 16.47
N ILE A 62 3.08 0.21 17.26
CA ILE A 62 2.36 1.47 17.49
C ILE A 62 3.12 2.35 18.46
N GLU A 63 3.69 1.78 19.51
CA GLU A 63 4.45 2.49 20.54
C GLU A 63 5.78 3.04 20.01
N ASP A 64 6.40 2.40 19.00
CA ASP A 64 7.63 2.87 18.35
C ASP A 64 7.33 3.91 17.26
N GLU A 65 6.87 5.07 17.69
CA GLU A 65 6.50 6.18 16.79
C GLU A 65 7.72 6.81 16.11
N ASP A 66 8.85 6.92 16.79
CA ASP A 66 10.07 7.52 16.24
C ASP A 66 10.60 6.71 15.06
N TYR A 67 10.69 5.41 15.18
CA TYR A 67 11.06 4.52 14.06
C TYR A 67 10.06 4.60 12.92
N PHE A 68 8.77 4.61 13.22
CA PHE A 68 7.73 4.75 12.20
C PHE A 68 7.87 6.07 11.43
N GLN A 69 8.06 7.19 12.11
CA GLN A 69 8.21 8.49 11.46
C GLN A 69 9.48 8.54 10.60
N ALA A 70 10.60 8.01 11.10
CA ALA A 70 11.85 7.96 10.35
C ALA A 70 11.71 7.14 9.04
N THR A 71 11.21 5.91 9.13
CA THR A 71 11.04 5.03 7.97
C THR A 71 10.00 5.56 6.97
N LYS A 72 8.89 6.10 7.46
CA LYS A 72 7.87 6.74 6.63
C LYS A 72 8.44 7.92 5.83
N ASN A 73 9.20 8.79 6.48
CA ASN A 73 9.79 9.95 5.83
C ASN A 73 10.81 9.54 4.77
N GLN A 74 11.64 8.55 5.04
CA GLN A 74 12.57 7.99 4.06
C GLN A 74 11.84 7.43 2.82
N ILE A 75 10.72 6.73 3.01
CA ILE A 75 9.90 6.23 1.89
C ILE A 75 9.33 7.40 1.08
N ILE A 76 8.85 8.46 1.73
CA ILE A 76 8.31 9.64 1.06
C ILE A 76 9.41 10.33 0.23
N GLU A 77 10.57 10.58 0.80
CA GLU A 77 11.71 11.21 0.13
C GLU A 77 12.16 10.39 -1.09
N THR A 78 12.32 9.08 -0.91
CA THR A 78 12.69 8.16 -2.00
C THR A 78 11.63 8.16 -3.10
N ARG A 79 10.34 8.13 -2.76
CA ARG A 79 9.26 8.21 -3.75
C ARG A 79 9.30 9.51 -4.54
N GLU A 80 9.45 10.64 -3.88
CA GLU A 80 9.48 11.94 -4.57
C GLU A 80 10.75 12.08 -5.45
N TRP A 81 11.89 11.55 -5.01
CA TRP A 81 13.07 11.43 -5.85
C TRP A 81 12.80 10.54 -7.07
N THR A 82 12.27 9.34 -6.87
CA THR A 82 11.94 8.40 -7.94
C THR A 82 10.98 9.00 -8.96
N LYS A 83 9.97 9.76 -8.52
CA LYS A 83 9.06 10.48 -9.42
C LYS A 83 9.80 11.46 -10.31
N ARG A 84 10.76 12.21 -9.78
CA ARG A 84 11.56 13.16 -10.58
C ARG A 84 12.37 12.43 -11.65
N GLU A 85 13.09 11.36 -11.26
CA GLU A 85 13.90 10.57 -12.19
C GLU A 85 13.04 9.91 -13.28
N LEU A 86 11.93 9.28 -12.91
CA LEU A 86 11.01 8.67 -13.87
C LEU A 86 10.45 9.70 -14.86
N LYS A 87 10.12 10.91 -14.39
CA LYS A 87 9.65 11.99 -15.26
C LYS A 87 10.71 12.42 -16.27
N ALA A 88 11.96 12.53 -15.83
CA ALA A 88 13.09 12.84 -16.72
C ALA A 88 13.33 11.76 -17.78
N LEU A 89 13.01 10.49 -17.45
CA LEU A 89 13.07 9.35 -18.36
C LEU A 89 11.84 9.22 -19.28
N GLY A 90 10.88 10.13 -19.25
CA GLY A 90 9.71 10.10 -20.13
C GLY A 90 8.52 9.32 -19.59
N PHE A 91 8.51 8.94 -18.32
CA PHE A 91 7.35 8.32 -17.69
C PHE A 91 6.31 9.35 -17.27
N THR A 92 5.04 8.92 -17.33
CA THR A 92 3.89 9.65 -16.81
C THR A 92 3.17 8.82 -15.75
N PHE A 93 2.68 9.46 -14.70
CA PHE A 93 2.02 8.82 -13.55
C PHE A 93 1.17 9.83 -12.79
N GLY A 94 0.20 9.33 -11.98
CA GLY A 94 -0.55 10.15 -11.03
C GLY A 94 0.27 10.53 -9.81
N ASP A 95 -0.20 11.50 -9.03
CA ASP A 95 0.45 11.92 -7.78
C ASP A 95 0.19 10.90 -6.65
N SER A 96 0.90 9.78 -6.71
CA SER A 96 0.79 8.73 -5.69
C SER A 96 1.24 9.22 -4.32
N LYS A 97 0.47 8.90 -3.29
CA LYS A 97 0.80 9.09 -1.87
C LYS A 97 1.14 7.76 -1.18
N THR A 98 1.20 6.67 -1.94
CA THR A 98 1.55 5.33 -1.44
C THR A 98 3.07 5.07 -1.59
N ASN A 99 3.50 3.88 -1.22
CA ASN A 99 4.86 3.37 -1.48
C ASN A 99 5.01 2.78 -2.89
N PHE A 100 4.07 3.05 -3.80
CA PHE A 100 4.10 2.61 -5.19
C PHE A 100 3.91 3.78 -6.15
N ILE A 101 4.52 3.69 -7.32
CA ILE A 101 4.28 4.59 -8.45
C ILE A 101 3.69 3.76 -9.58
N PHE A 102 2.52 4.14 -10.06
CA PHE A 102 1.86 3.49 -11.20
C PHE A 102 2.14 4.32 -12.45
N ALA A 103 3.12 3.90 -13.24
CA ALA A 103 3.71 4.67 -14.30
C ALA A 103 3.59 3.99 -15.65
N LYS A 104 3.45 4.79 -16.71
CA LYS A 104 3.60 4.37 -18.11
C LYS A 104 4.65 5.23 -18.80
N HIS A 105 5.42 4.63 -19.71
CA HIS A 105 6.35 5.37 -20.55
C HIS A 105 5.61 5.95 -21.78
N SER A 106 6.09 7.07 -22.28
CA SER A 106 5.43 7.80 -23.38
C SER A 106 5.49 7.09 -24.74
N THR A 107 6.53 6.31 -25.00
CA THR A 107 6.81 5.70 -26.30
C THR A 107 7.18 4.21 -26.24
N VAL A 108 7.52 3.68 -25.08
CA VAL A 108 7.96 2.28 -24.93
C VAL A 108 6.88 1.49 -24.19
N ASP A 109 6.49 0.35 -24.72
CA ASP A 109 5.50 -0.51 -24.08
C ASP A 109 5.98 -1.06 -22.74
N ALA A 110 5.06 -1.15 -21.79
CA ALA A 110 5.36 -1.59 -20.42
C ALA A 110 5.88 -3.04 -20.39
N GLU A 111 5.40 -3.92 -21.27
CA GLU A 111 5.88 -5.29 -21.38
C GLU A 111 7.38 -5.34 -21.75
N VAL A 112 7.80 -4.53 -22.72
CA VAL A 112 9.21 -4.43 -23.14
C VAL A 112 10.09 -3.94 -21.97
N ILE A 113 9.63 -2.90 -21.25
CA ILE A 113 10.36 -2.38 -20.09
C ILE A 113 10.43 -3.44 -18.98
N PHE A 114 9.31 -4.11 -18.71
CA PHE A 114 9.21 -5.18 -17.71
C PHE A 114 10.22 -6.30 -17.99
N ASP A 115 10.29 -6.80 -19.23
CA ASP A 115 11.20 -7.87 -19.60
C ASP A 115 12.67 -7.44 -19.50
N LYS A 116 13.00 -6.22 -19.97
CA LYS A 116 14.35 -5.68 -19.85
C LYS A 116 14.80 -5.45 -18.41
N LEU A 117 13.91 -5.03 -17.54
CA LEU A 117 14.20 -4.91 -16.10
C LEU A 117 14.43 -6.29 -15.47
N ARG A 118 13.58 -7.26 -15.84
CA ARG A 118 13.69 -8.65 -15.36
C ARG A 118 15.00 -9.32 -15.77
N GLU A 119 15.49 -9.09 -17.01
CA GLU A 119 16.81 -9.52 -17.47
C GLU A 119 17.94 -8.99 -16.57
N LYS A 120 17.73 -7.81 -15.96
CA LYS A 120 18.67 -7.14 -15.03
C LYS A 120 18.39 -7.47 -13.57
N HIS A 121 17.52 -8.45 -13.28
CA HIS A 121 17.08 -8.82 -11.93
C HIS A 121 16.38 -7.67 -11.16
N ILE A 122 15.78 -6.73 -11.88
CA ILE A 122 14.96 -5.65 -11.30
C ILE A 122 13.48 -6.04 -11.47
N PHE A 123 12.78 -6.26 -10.37
CA PHE A 123 11.41 -6.76 -10.38
C PHE A 123 10.41 -5.64 -10.09
N VAL A 124 9.61 -5.34 -11.08
CA VAL A 124 8.44 -4.45 -11.00
C VAL A 124 7.16 -5.27 -11.26
N ARG A 125 5.99 -4.68 -11.07
CA ARG A 125 4.73 -5.37 -11.38
C ARG A 125 4.16 -4.88 -12.72
N HIS A 126 3.95 -5.80 -13.65
CA HIS A 126 3.19 -5.60 -14.89
C HIS A 126 1.81 -6.24 -14.76
N PHE A 127 0.83 -5.72 -15.52
CA PHE A 127 -0.57 -6.15 -15.51
C PHE A 127 -1.05 -6.42 -16.94
N SER A 128 -1.75 -7.53 -17.17
CA SER A 128 -2.25 -7.92 -18.48
C SER A 128 -3.63 -7.33 -18.85
N GLY A 129 -4.32 -6.68 -17.90
CA GLY A 129 -5.64 -6.11 -18.14
C GLY A 129 -5.60 -4.97 -19.16
N GLU A 130 -6.52 -4.97 -20.13
CA GLU A 130 -6.54 -4.05 -21.27
C GLU A 130 -6.32 -2.57 -20.92
N ARG A 131 -6.99 -2.08 -19.86
CA ARG A 131 -6.90 -0.68 -19.41
C ARG A 131 -5.55 -0.30 -18.78
N ILE A 132 -4.80 -1.28 -18.29
CA ILE A 132 -3.58 -1.06 -17.49
C ILE A 132 -2.35 -1.78 -18.02
N ARG A 133 -2.50 -2.49 -19.16
CA ARG A 133 -1.39 -3.27 -19.76
C ARG A 133 -0.16 -2.45 -20.07
N ASN A 134 -0.32 -1.13 -20.29
CA ASN A 134 0.80 -0.23 -20.59
C ASN A 134 1.31 0.52 -19.35
N TYR A 135 1.05 -0.02 -18.16
CA TYR A 135 1.53 0.51 -16.91
C TYR A 135 2.39 -0.50 -16.14
N LEU A 136 3.37 0.04 -15.42
CA LEU A 136 4.16 -0.68 -14.44
C LEU A 136 3.89 -0.11 -13.04
N ARG A 137 3.83 -0.97 -12.05
CA ARG A 137 3.86 -0.56 -10.65
C ARG A 137 5.27 -0.74 -10.10
N ILE A 138 5.89 0.37 -9.81
CA ILE A 138 7.24 0.50 -9.28
C ILE A 138 7.16 0.76 -7.78
#